data_342adf9fc224a9c30527043b34ea1a54
#
_entry.id   342adf9fc224a9c30527043b34ea1a54
#
_cell.length_a   1.000
_cell.length_b   1.000
_cell.length_c   1.000
_cell.angle_alpha   90.00
_cell.angle_beta   90.00
_cell.angle_gamma   90.00
#
_symmetry.space_group_name_H-M   'P 1'
#
loop_
_entity.id
_entity.type
_entity.pdbx_description
1 polymer ?
#
loop_
_entity_poly.entity_id
_entity_poly.type
_entity_poly.pdbx_seq_one_letter_code
_entity_poly.pdbx_strand_id
1 'polypeptide(L)' 'MENRIGEFLVQIGAIKQYQVDDVLRLQKEGDTRLFGEIAIELGYIDDEAIKKYVEYHHSREGLT' A
#
# COMPACT_ATOMS: atom_id res chain seq x y z
N MET A 1 -6.43 -8.93 -9.45
CA MET A 1 -6.21 -9.08 -8.00
C MET A 1 -6.45 -7.76 -7.30
N GLU A 2 -7.20 -7.80 -6.23
CA GLU A 2 -7.48 -6.62 -5.45
C GLU A 2 -6.24 -6.09 -4.76
N ASN A 3 -6.07 -4.78 -4.83
CA ASN A 3 -4.95 -4.12 -4.17
C ASN A 3 -5.49 -3.08 -3.19
N ARG A 4 -5.98 -3.55 -2.07
CA ARG A 4 -6.64 -2.71 -1.08
C ARG A 4 -5.72 -1.67 -0.47
N ILE A 5 -4.46 -2.04 -0.20
CA ILE A 5 -3.52 -1.10 0.39
C ILE A 5 -3.21 0.03 -0.60
N GLY A 6 -3.02 -0.28 -1.88
CA GLY A 6 -2.77 0.75 -2.88
C GLY A 6 -3.94 1.70 -3.02
N GLU A 7 -5.15 1.16 -3.08
CA GLU A 7 -6.36 1.98 -3.18
C GLU A 7 -6.52 2.89 -1.97
N PHE A 8 -6.32 2.35 -0.78
CA PHE A 8 -6.42 3.12 0.45
C PHE A 8 -5.42 4.28 0.46
N LEU A 9 -4.17 3.98 0.12
CA LEU A 9 -3.11 4.98 0.14
C LEU A 9 -3.34 6.10 -0.88
N VAL A 10 -3.91 5.77 -2.03
CA VAL A 10 -4.29 6.79 -3.02
C VAL A 10 -5.40 7.67 -2.46
N GLN A 11 -6.41 7.08 -1.84
CA GLN A 11 -7.53 7.82 -1.27
C GLN A 11 -7.10 8.83 -0.22
N ILE A 12 -6.15 8.47 0.63
CA ILE A 12 -5.68 9.40 1.67
C ILE A 12 -4.59 10.34 1.18
N GLY A 13 -4.23 10.25 -0.10
CA GLY A 13 -3.22 11.14 -0.67
C GLY A 13 -1.79 10.80 -0.32
N ALA A 14 -1.53 9.60 0.19
CA ALA A 14 -0.19 9.18 0.59
C ALA A 14 0.65 8.69 -0.58
N ILE A 15 0.01 8.27 -1.68
CA ILE A 15 0.70 7.75 -2.84
C ILE A 15 -0.11 8.14 -4.08
N LYS A 16 0.57 8.22 -5.22
CA LYS A 16 -0.09 8.52 -6.49
C LYS A 16 -0.39 7.24 -7.25
N GLN A 17 -1.39 7.29 -8.11
CA GLN A 17 -1.80 6.09 -8.86
C GLN A 17 -0.65 5.50 -9.68
N TYR A 18 0.15 6.34 -10.35
CA TYR A 18 1.26 5.83 -11.16
C TYR A 18 2.31 5.10 -10.29
N GLN A 19 2.44 5.52 -9.03
CA GLN A 19 3.35 4.87 -8.10
C GLN A 19 2.83 3.50 -7.68
N VAL A 20 1.51 3.39 -7.48
CA VAL A 20 0.86 2.09 -7.22
C VAL A 20 1.13 1.16 -8.40
N ASP A 21 0.95 1.68 -9.62
CA ASP A 21 1.17 0.89 -10.83
C ASP A 21 2.61 0.38 -10.93
N ASP A 22 3.58 1.20 -10.53
CA ASP A 22 4.99 0.80 -10.51
C ASP A 22 5.22 -0.37 -9.56
N VAL A 23 4.66 -0.29 -8.36
CA VAL A 23 4.82 -1.37 -7.37
C VAL A 23 4.18 -2.66 -7.88
N LEU A 24 2.97 -2.56 -8.44
CA LEU A 24 2.28 -3.73 -8.97
C LEU A 24 3.05 -4.37 -10.12
N ARG A 25 3.67 -3.56 -10.96
CA ARG A 25 4.49 -4.06 -12.05
C ARG A 25 5.68 -4.85 -11.53
N LEU A 26 6.36 -4.35 -10.50
CA LEU A 26 7.49 -5.06 -9.90
C LEU A 26 7.05 -6.41 -9.33
N GLN A 27 5.90 -6.45 -8.69
CA GLN A 27 5.37 -7.71 -8.16
C GLN A 27 5.06 -8.69 -9.28
N LYS A 28 4.50 -8.17 -10.37
CA LYS A 28 4.19 -8.99 -11.54
C LYS A 28 5.46 -9.56 -12.20
N GLU A 29 6.55 -8.79 -12.12
CA GLU A 29 7.84 -9.19 -12.70
C GLU A 29 8.62 -10.15 -11.79
N GLY A 30 8.07 -10.51 -10.64
CA GLY A 30 8.67 -11.52 -9.78
C GLY A 30 9.08 -11.04 -8.40
N ASP A 31 8.87 -9.77 -8.06
CA ASP A 31 9.18 -9.28 -6.73
C ASP A 31 8.15 -9.83 -5.74
N THR A 32 8.59 -10.65 -4.80
CA THR A 32 7.69 -11.33 -3.86
C THR A 32 7.46 -10.54 -2.58
N ARG A 33 8.06 -9.35 -2.45
CA ARG A 33 7.86 -8.52 -1.27
C ARG A 33 6.44 -7.99 -1.22
N LEU A 34 6.00 -7.60 -0.03
CA LEU A 34 4.69 -6.98 0.14
C LEU A 34 4.68 -5.60 -0.51
N PHE A 35 3.48 -5.16 -0.91
CA PHE A 35 3.30 -3.84 -1.54
C PHE A 35 3.97 -2.74 -0.72
N GLY A 36 3.70 -2.70 0.59
CA GLY A 36 4.26 -1.67 1.46
C GLY A 36 5.77 -1.69 1.52
N GLU A 37 6.37 -2.88 1.53
CA GLU A 37 7.82 -3.00 1.57
C GLU A 37 8.47 -2.41 0.32
N ILE A 38 7.90 -2.70 -0.84
CA ILE A 38 8.40 -2.19 -2.11
C ILE A 38 8.24 -0.67 -2.17
N ALA A 39 7.07 -0.17 -1.80
CA ALA A 39 6.76 1.25 -1.86
C ALA A 39 7.65 2.06 -0.93
N ILE A 40 7.96 1.55 0.25
CA ILE A 40 8.87 2.21 1.18
C ILE A 40 10.28 2.26 0.59
N GLU A 41 10.74 1.15 0.04
CA GLU A 41 12.09 1.10 -0.53
C GLU A 41 12.25 2.06 -1.70
N LEU A 42 11.21 2.21 -2.51
CA LEU A 42 11.22 3.16 -3.63
C LEU A 42 11.06 4.62 -3.18
N GLY A 43 10.77 4.84 -1.91
CA GLY A 43 10.59 6.17 -1.38
C GLY A 43 9.23 6.78 -1.68
N TYR A 44 8.26 5.97 -2.08
CA TYR A 44 6.92 6.45 -2.41
C TYR A 44 6.09 6.73 -1.16
N ILE A 45 6.31 5.97 -0.10
CA ILE A 45 5.61 6.15 1.17
C ILE A 45 6.58 5.91 2.32
N ASP A 46 6.13 6.19 3.54
CA ASP A 46 6.89 5.91 4.76
C ASP A 46 6.11 4.96 5.66
N ASP A 47 6.70 4.62 6.81
CA ASP A 47 6.08 3.71 7.77
C ASP A 47 4.75 4.23 8.29
N GLU A 48 4.59 5.54 8.37
CA GLU A 48 3.36 6.16 8.85
C GLU A 48 2.17 5.79 7.96
N ALA A 49 2.37 5.76 6.65
CA ALA A 49 1.31 5.41 5.72
C ALA A 49 0.85 3.97 5.92
N ILE A 50 1.80 3.06 6.13
CA ILE A 50 1.48 1.65 6.38
C ILE A 50 0.74 1.51 7.70
N LYS A 51 1.17 2.24 8.72
CA LYS A 51 0.52 2.22 10.03
C LYS A 51 -0.93 2.67 9.93
N LYS A 52 -1.21 3.71 9.15
CA LYS A 52 -2.58 4.17 8.93
C LYS A 52 -3.45 3.11 8.29
N TYR A 53 -2.90 2.39 7.31
CA TYR A 53 -3.62 1.31 6.65
C TYR A 53 -3.96 0.19 7.64
N VAL A 54 -2.98 -0.22 8.44
CA VAL A 54 -3.18 -1.28 9.43
C VAL A 54 -4.23 -0.86 10.47
N GLU A 55 -4.13 0.36 10.96
CA GLU A 55 -5.09 0.88 11.94
C GLU A 55 -6.51 0.92 11.37
N TYR A 56 -6.64 1.34 10.11
CA TYR A 56 -7.94 1.40 9.45
C TYR A 56 -8.58 0.00 9.39
N HIS A 57 -7.82 -0.99 8.96
CA HIS A 57 -8.32 -2.37 8.87
C HIS A 57 -8.65 -2.95 10.24
N HIS A 58 -7.77 -2.71 11.20
CA HIS A 58 -7.96 -3.22 12.54
C HIS A 58 -9.21 -2.61 13.19
N SER A 59 -9.40 -1.32 12.99
CA SER A 59 -10.57 -0.61 13.52
C SER A 59 -11.87 -1.17 12.94
N ARG A 60 -11.89 -1.43 11.64
CA ARG A 60 -13.09 -1.99 10.99
C ARG A 60 -13.40 -3.39 11.48
N GLU A 61 -12.38 -4.20 11.65
CA GLU A 61 -12.57 -5.56 12.15
C GLU A 61 -13.05 -5.56 13.59
N GLY A 62 -12.57 -4.60 14.38
CA GLY A 62 -12.96 -4.48 15.76
C GLY A 62 -14.42 -4.07 15.96
N LEU A 63 -15.07 -3.56 14.93
CA LEU A 63 -16.46 -3.16 14.99
C LEU A 63 -17.43 -4.31 14.73
N THR A 64 -16.94 -5.41 14.26
CA THR A 64 -17.74 -6.60 14.03
C THR A 64 -17.65 -7.54 15.20
#